data_92b8a4dbb255c0307b4b64d25749bdbd
#
_entry.id   92b8a4dbb255c0307b4b64d25749bdbd
#
_cell.length_a   1.000
_cell.length_b   1.000
_cell.length_c   1.000
_cell.angle_alpha   90.00
_cell.angle_beta   90.00
_cell.angle_gamma   90.00
#
_symmetry.space_group_name_H-M   'P 1'
#
loop_
_entity.id
_entity.type
_entity.pdbx_description
1 polymer ?
#
loop_
_entity_poly.entity_id
_entity_poly.type
_entity_poly.pdbx_seq_one_letter_code
_entity_poly.pdbx_strand_id
1 'polypeptide(L)'
;MKLDDKTEKLVCVSPVGYRNPNKKGIISYFMKRKRKEWSQNFFYEKPNQPMTEDKCTFFTKEIIEAIRWLPTATNRQDYAIVFNGHTAHAFCIGSSMCYLCDGGIAMAHLEVACAACGLDGHWEKLENVCENIPSNWKYLASFV
;
A
#
# COMPACT_ATOMS: atom_id res chain seq x y z
N MET A 1 -4.68 -26.64 -13.78
CA MET A 1 -5.74 -26.15 -12.88
C MET A 1 -6.94 -25.83 -13.76
N LYS A 2 -8.11 -26.42 -13.50
CA LYS A 2 -9.35 -26.07 -14.20
C LYS A 2 -10.12 -25.15 -13.27
N LEU A 3 -10.44 -23.95 -13.73
CA LEU A 3 -11.27 -22.97 -13.01
C LEU A 3 -12.71 -23.10 -13.52
N ASP A 4 -13.68 -22.89 -12.65
CA ASP A 4 -15.07 -22.67 -13.05
C ASP A 4 -15.25 -21.19 -13.37
N ASP A 5 -15.26 -20.83 -14.63
CA ASP A 5 -15.36 -19.45 -15.13
C ASP A 5 -16.61 -18.69 -14.66
N LYS A 6 -17.60 -19.39 -14.09
CA LYS A 6 -18.83 -18.79 -13.58
C LYS A 6 -18.72 -18.35 -12.11
N THR A 7 -17.93 -19.06 -11.33
CA THR A 7 -17.85 -18.87 -9.87
C THR A 7 -16.45 -18.52 -9.38
N GLU A 8 -15.41 -18.78 -10.19
CA GLU A 8 -14.00 -18.61 -9.82
C GLU A 8 -13.30 -17.61 -10.73
N LYS A 9 -12.51 -16.74 -10.14
CA LYS A 9 -11.68 -15.77 -10.87
C LYS A 9 -10.21 -15.93 -10.46
N LEU A 10 -9.36 -16.21 -11.44
CA LEU A 10 -7.92 -16.21 -11.20
C LEU A 10 -7.42 -14.78 -10.98
N VAL A 11 -6.97 -14.48 -9.77
CA VAL A 11 -6.48 -13.16 -9.39
C VAL A 11 -4.98 -13.01 -9.69
N CYS A 12 -4.18 -14.02 -9.34
CA CYS A 12 -2.75 -14.01 -9.60
C CYS A 12 -2.19 -15.42 -9.66
N VAL A 13 -1.02 -15.56 -10.27
CA VAL A 13 -0.23 -16.80 -10.30
C VAL A 13 1.20 -16.48 -9.87
N SER A 14 1.75 -17.27 -8.96
CA SER A 14 3.14 -17.19 -8.57
C SER A 14 3.89 -18.47 -8.98
N PRO A 15 4.97 -18.36 -9.76
CA PRO A 15 5.81 -19.51 -10.05
C PRO A 15 6.61 -19.91 -8.80
N VAL A 16 6.67 -21.21 -8.54
CA VAL A 16 7.50 -21.78 -7.46
C VAL A 16 8.65 -22.56 -8.09
N GLY A 17 9.88 -22.31 -7.66
CA GLY A 17 11.06 -22.98 -8.19
C GLY A 17 12.38 -22.40 -7.67
N TYR A 18 13.47 -22.98 -8.09
CA TYR A 18 14.80 -22.50 -7.72
C TYR A 18 15.27 -21.39 -8.66
N ARG A 19 15.78 -20.30 -8.07
CA ARG A 19 16.33 -19.18 -8.84
C ARG A 19 17.62 -19.61 -9.54
N ASN A 20 17.71 -19.39 -10.85
CA ASN A 20 18.99 -19.48 -11.55
C ASN A 20 19.82 -18.20 -11.28
N PRO A 21 20.94 -18.28 -10.56
CA PRO A 21 21.74 -17.11 -10.20
C PRO A 21 22.37 -16.38 -11.41
N ASN A 22 22.53 -17.11 -12.53
CA ASN A 22 23.21 -16.62 -13.74
C ASN A 22 22.24 -16.01 -14.77
N LYS A 23 20.92 -16.04 -14.54
CA LYS A 23 19.95 -15.47 -15.47
C LYS A 23 19.16 -14.36 -14.79
N LYS A 24 19.27 -13.13 -15.32
CA LYS A 24 18.36 -12.04 -15.02
C LYS A 24 17.15 -12.12 -15.94
N GLY A 25 15.96 -12.17 -15.40
CA GLY A 25 14.72 -12.18 -16.22
C GLY A 25 14.57 -10.88 -17.00
N ILE A 26 14.10 -10.97 -18.24
CA ILE A 26 13.87 -9.79 -19.12
C ILE A 26 12.96 -8.77 -18.45
N ILE A 27 11.94 -9.20 -17.71
CA ILE A 27 11.00 -8.34 -16.97
C ILE A 27 11.74 -7.48 -15.93
N SER A 28 12.79 -8.01 -15.27
CA SER A 28 13.55 -7.26 -14.27
C SER A 28 14.30 -6.05 -14.86
N TYR A 29 14.51 -6.03 -16.17
CA TYR A 29 15.18 -4.94 -16.88
C TYR A 29 14.24 -3.75 -17.11
N PHE A 30 12.96 -4.02 -17.29
CA PHE A 30 11.93 -3.01 -17.57
C PHE A 30 11.21 -2.49 -16.31
N MET A 31 11.34 -3.19 -15.18
CA MET A 31 10.69 -2.74 -13.94
C MET A 31 11.38 -1.51 -13.36
N LYS A 32 10.61 -0.46 -13.15
CA LYS A 32 11.07 0.71 -12.39
C LYS A 32 11.42 0.28 -10.97
N ARG A 33 12.67 0.51 -10.54
CA ARG A 33 13.15 0.16 -9.18
C ARG A 33 13.07 1.32 -8.19
N LYS A 34 12.80 2.54 -8.69
CA LYS A 34 12.75 3.73 -7.85
C LYS A 34 11.45 3.74 -7.03
N ARG A 35 11.59 3.95 -5.73
CA ARG A 35 10.45 4.18 -4.83
C ARG A 35 10.04 5.64 -4.90
N LYS A 36 8.73 5.88 -4.77
CA LYS A 36 8.19 7.23 -4.62
C LYS A 36 8.70 7.86 -3.32
N GLU A 37 8.78 9.17 -3.32
CA GLU A 37 9.07 9.92 -2.10
C GLU A 37 7.86 9.92 -1.17
N TRP A 38 8.06 10.15 0.12
CA TRP A 38 6.98 10.17 1.10
C TRP A 38 5.84 11.09 0.70
N SER A 39 6.17 12.28 0.18
CA SER A 39 5.21 13.29 -0.28
C SER A 39 4.23 12.82 -1.36
N GLN A 40 4.47 11.67 -1.98
CA GLN A 40 3.64 11.15 -3.06
C GLN A 40 2.65 10.07 -2.61
N ASN A 41 2.90 9.43 -1.46
CA ASN A 41 2.08 8.32 -0.96
C ASN A 41 1.63 8.47 0.49
N PHE A 42 2.32 9.32 1.28
CA PHE A 42 2.05 9.49 2.71
C PHE A 42 1.68 10.93 3.03
N PHE A 43 0.61 11.10 3.78
CA PHE A 43 0.03 12.41 4.07
C PHE A 43 -0.32 12.50 5.55
N TYR A 44 -0.36 13.72 6.08
CA TYR A 44 -0.71 14.00 7.46
C TYR A 44 -1.99 14.83 7.52
N GLU A 45 -3.00 14.33 8.24
CA GLU A 45 -4.35 14.90 8.40
C GLU A 45 -5.15 15.06 7.11
N LYS A 46 -4.53 15.52 6.00
CA LYS A 46 -5.21 15.82 4.74
C LYS A 46 -4.40 15.35 3.53
N PRO A 47 -5.05 14.95 2.43
CA PRO A 47 -4.38 14.46 1.21
C PRO A 47 -3.40 15.44 0.53
N ASN A 48 -3.51 16.73 0.82
CA ASN A 48 -2.63 17.77 0.27
C ASN A 48 -1.49 18.16 1.22
N GLN A 49 -1.37 17.52 2.38
CA GLN A 49 -0.35 17.78 3.37
C GLN A 49 0.62 16.60 3.48
N PRO A 50 1.78 16.64 2.82
CA PRO A 50 2.73 15.54 2.84
C PRO A 50 3.21 15.20 4.25
N MET A 51 3.41 13.90 4.49
CA MET A 51 4.05 13.40 5.71
C MET A 51 5.52 13.78 5.73
N THR A 52 6.01 14.23 6.87
CA THR A 52 7.41 14.61 7.11
C THR A 52 7.91 13.95 8.40
N GLU A 53 9.21 13.87 8.59
CA GLU A 53 9.79 13.16 9.75
C GLU A 53 9.39 13.77 11.10
N ASP A 54 9.21 15.08 11.16
CA ASP A 54 8.75 15.80 12.37
C ASP A 54 7.30 15.48 12.76
N LYS A 55 6.50 14.92 11.84
CA LYS A 55 5.13 14.46 12.08
C LYS A 55 5.03 12.97 12.45
N CYS A 56 6.16 12.26 12.42
CA CYS A 56 6.22 10.87 12.85
C CYS A 56 6.15 10.81 14.39
N THR A 57 4.94 10.61 14.92
CA THR A 57 4.68 10.46 16.35
C THR A 57 4.25 9.04 16.67
N PHE A 58 2.96 8.76 16.62
CA PHE A 58 2.41 7.42 16.82
C PHE A 58 2.88 6.45 15.70
N PHE A 59 2.73 6.85 14.45
CA PHE A 59 3.29 6.09 13.33
C PHE A 59 4.74 6.54 13.09
N THR A 60 5.67 5.72 13.54
CA THR A 60 7.10 6.04 13.49
C THR A 60 7.66 6.02 12.06
N LYS A 61 8.85 6.57 11.88
CA LYS A 61 9.56 6.57 10.60
C LYS A 61 9.78 5.15 10.08
N GLU A 62 10.07 4.20 10.97
CA GLU A 62 10.28 2.80 10.64
C GLU A 62 9.03 2.16 10.04
N ILE A 63 7.84 2.46 10.60
CA ILE A 63 6.56 2.00 10.09
C ILE A 63 6.33 2.55 8.68
N ILE A 64 6.54 3.84 8.46
CA ILE A 64 6.32 4.48 7.16
C ILE A 64 7.31 3.96 6.11
N GLU A 65 8.58 3.77 6.47
CA GLU A 65 9.57 3.17 5.56
C GLU A 65 9.25 1.71 5.24
N ALA A 66 8.75 0.93 6.18
CA ALA A 66 8.31 -0.44 5.91
C ALA A 66 7.22 -0.47 4.83
N ILE A 67 6.24 0.44 4.90
CA ILE A 67 5.19 0.56 3.89
C ILE A 67 5.76 1.07 2.55
N ARG A 68 6.68 2.03 2.57
CA ARG A 68 7.30 2.57 1.36
C ARG A 68 7.98 1.49 0.52
N TRP A 69 8.52 0.45 1.16
CA TRP A 69 9.23 -0.63 0.48
C TRP A 69 8.33 -1.80 0.05
N LEU A 70 7.02 -1.73 0.28
CA LEU A 70 6.09 -2.77 -0.14
C LEU A 70 6.13 -3.05 -1.66
N PRO A 71 5.96 -4.30 -2.11
CA PRO A 71 5.85 -4.61 -3.52
C PRO A 71 4.48 -4.19 -4.07
N THR A 72 4.47 -3.60 -5.26
CA THR A 72 3.25 -3.27 -6.01
C THR A 72 3.32 -3.82 -7.43
N ALA A 73 2.17 -3.97 -8.07
CA ALA A 73 2.08 -4.40 -9.46
C ALA A 73 2.89 -3.43 -10.35
N THR A 74 3.87 -3.99 -11.09
CA THR A 74 4.81 -3.24 -11.94
C THR A 74 5.51 -2.06 -11.25
N ASN A 75 5.59 -2.06 -9.91
CA ASN A 75 6.13 -0.99 -9.07
C ASN A 75 5.45 0.38 -9.28
N ARG A 76 4.15 0.39 -9.56
CA ARG A 76 3.38 1.63 -9.77
C ARG A 76 3.15 2.41 -8.48
N GLN A 77 3.04 1.69 -7.35
CA GLN A 77 2.83 2.28 -6.04
C GLN A 77 1.52 3.11 -6.01
N ASP A 78 0.43 2.52 -6.52
CA ASP A 78 -0.89 3.14 -6.67
C ASP A 78 -1.70 3.08 -5.35
N TYR A 79 -1.12 3.58 -4.27
CA TYR A 79 -1.73 3.69 -2.95
C TYR A 79 -1.41 5.03 -2.29
N ALA A 80 -2.23 5.44 -1.33
CA ALA A 80 -1.96 6.54 -0.43
C ALA A 80 -2.40 6.19 0.98
N ILE A 81 -1.70 6.73 1.97
CA ILE A 81 -2.06 6.63 3.39
C ILE A 81 -2.08 8.02 3.98
N VAL A 82 -3.19 8.38 4.62
CA VAL A 82 -3.35 9.63 5.38
C VAL A 82 -3.33 9.28 6.86
N PHE A 83 -2.33 9.76 7.57
CA PHE A 83 -2.18 9.58 9.01
C PHE A 83 -2.85 10.72 9.76
N ASN A 84 -3.64 10.40 10.78
CA ASN A 84 -4.31 11.38 11.63
C ASN A 84 -4.29 10.89 13.09
N GLY A 85 -3.39 11.44 13.89
CA GLY A 85 -3.18 10.99 15.26
C GLY A 85 -2.81 9.51 15.34
N HIS A 86 -3.71 8.70 15.88
CA HIS A 86 -3.54 7.24 16.02
C HIS A 86 -4.23 6.45 14.91
N THR A 87 -4.79 7.12 13.91
CA THR A 87 -5.53 6.49 12.82
C THR A 87 -4.78 6.63 11.50
N ALA A 88 -4.81 5.61 10.67
CA ALA A 88 -4.27 5.66 9.31
C ALA A 88 -5.33 5.25 8.29
N HIS A 89 -5.67 6.14 7.37
CA HIS A 89 -6.67 5.93 6.34
C HIS A 89 -6.00 5.47 5.05
N ALA A 90 -6.35 4.27 4.57
CA ALA A 90 -5.79 3.69 3.36
C ALA A 90 -6.65 3.96 2.13
N PHE A 91 -6.00 4.34 1.05
CA PHE A 91 -6.61 4.62 -0.25
C PHE A 91 -5.87 3.91 -1.38
N CYS A 92 -6.63 3.52 -2.41
CA CYS A 92 -6.07 3.22 -3.72
C CYS A 92 -6.07 4.48 -4.59
N ILE A 93 -5.06 4.64 -5.44
CA ILE A 93 -4.95 5.75 -6.40
C ILE A 93 -5.17 5.23 -7.82
N GLY A 94 -6.04 5.90 -8.58
CA GLY A 94 -6.29 5.58 -9.97
C GLY A 94 -7.19 4.37 -10.20
N SER A 95 -7.06 3.74 -11.38
CA SER A 95 -7.96 2.68 -11.86
C SER A 95 -7.23 1.55 -12.60
N SER A 96 -5.96 1.28 -12.28
CA SER A 96 -5.24 0.15 -12.88
C SER A 96 -5.88 -1.18 -12.48
N MET A 97 -5.68 -2.23 -13.28
CA MET A 97 -6.28 -3.55 -13.00
C MET A 97 -5.94 -4.08 -11.60
N CYS A 98 -4.77 -3.73 -11.06
CA CYS A 98 -4.25 -4.24 -9.79
C CYS A 98 -4.30 -3.21 -8.64
N TYR A 99 -4.92 -2.04 -8.81
CA TYR A 99 -4.88 -0.97 -7.80
C TYR A 99 -5.48 -1.39 -6.44
N LEU A 100 -6.52 -2.24 -6.45
CA LEU A 100 -7.11 -2.77 -5.21
C LEU A 100 -6.16 -3.74 -4.50
N CYS A 101 -5.39 -4.55 -5.28
CA CYS A 101 -4.38 -5.43 -4.71
C CYS A 101 -3.24 -4.62 -4.08
N ASP A 102 -2.76 -3.57 -4.76
CA ASP A 102 -1.72 -2.68 -4.24
C ASP A 102 -2.16 -2.00 -2.94
N GLY A 103 -3.42 -1.56 -2.86
CA GLY A 103 -4.00 -1.00 -1.64
C GLY A 103 -4.07 -2.01 -0.51
N GLY A 104 -4.52 -3.25 -0.78
CA GLY A 104 -4.54 -4.33 0.21
C GLY A 104 -3.14 -4.70 0.71
N ILE A 105 -2.14 -4.70 -0.18
CA ILE A 105 -0.74 -4.92 0.21
C ILE A 105 -0.26 -3.79 1.14
N ALA A 106 -0.63 -2.53 0.86
CA ALA A 106 -0.28 -1.40 1.71
C ALA A 106 -0.91 -1.52 3.12
N MET A 107 -2.18 -1.95 3.18
CA MET A 107 -2.85 -2.23 4.46
C MET A 107 -2.13 -3.33 5.25
N ALA A 108 -1.83 -4.46 4.64
CA ALA A 108 -1.12 -5.56 5.30
C ALA A 108 0.27 -5.15 5.80
N HIS A 109 1.03 -4.35 5.02
CA HIS A 109 2.34 -3.86 5.44
C HIS A 109 2.25 -2.89 6.63
N LEU A 110 1.23 -2.00 6.65
CA LEU A 110 1.00 -1.12 7.80
C LEU A 110 0.71 -1.93 9.06
N GLU A 111 -0.24 -2.86 9.00
CA GLU A 111 -0.62 -3.70 10.13
C GLU A 111 0.57 -4.49 10.70
N VAL A 112 1.33 -5.17 9.83
CA VAL A 112 2.53 -5.92 10.24
C VAL A 112 3.60 -5.00 10.81
N ALA A 113 3.83 -3.82 10.22
CA ALA A 113 4.81 -2.85 10.72
C ALA A 113 4.39 -2.27 12.08
N CYS A 114 3.10 -1.97 12.28
CA CYS A 114 2.56 -1.54 13.57
C CYS A 114 2.75 -2.64 14.62
N ALA A 115 2.34 -3.86 14.34
CA ALA A 115 2.52 -5.00 15.26
C ALA A 115 4.00 -5.24 15.61
N ALA A 116 4.92 -5.12 14.66
CA ALA A 116 6.36 -5.24 14.90
C ALA A 116 6.91 -4.12 15.80
N CYS A 117 6.26 -2.96 15.84
CA CYS A 117 6.58 -1.83 16.72
C CYS A 117 5.76 -1.85 18.04
N GLY A 118 5.00 -2.90 18.32
CA GLY A 118 4.18 -3.04 19.54
C GLY A 118 2.91 -2.18 19.52
N LEU A 119 2.44 -1.77 18.34
CA LEU A 119 1.19 -1.07 18.15
C LEU A 119 0.12 -2.06 17.70
N ASP A 120 -0.90 -2.25 18.54
CA ASP A 120 -2.08 -3.03 18.19
C ASP A 120 -3.13 -2.16 17.51
N GLY A 121 -3.90 -2.75 16.61
CA GLY A 121 -4.97 -2.08 15.92
C GLY A 121 -5.71 -3.03 14.97
N HIS A 122 -6.74 -2.53 14.32
CA HIS A 122 -7.52 -3.30 13.36
C HIS A 122 -8.06 -2.41 12.24
N TRP A 123 -8.49 -3.03 11.15
CA TRP A 123 -9.08 -2.33 10.02
C TRP A 123 -10.59 -2.24 10.13
N GLU A 124 -11.14 -1.03 10.01
CA GLU A 124 -12.57 -0.81 9.96
C GLU A 124 -12.95 0.23 8.89
N LYS A 125 -14.24 0.29 8.54
CA LYS A 125 -14.82 1.30 7.66
C LYS A 125 -15.33 2.46 8.49
N LEU A 126 -14.74 3.65 8.29
CA LEU A 126 -15.20 4.88 8.91
C LEU A 126 -16.06 5.68 7.93
N GLU A 127 -17.11 6.34 8.42
CA GLU A 127 -17.95 7.22 7.61
C GLU A 127 -17.25 8.56 7.32
N ASN A 128 -16.58 9.13 8.31
CA ASN A 128 -15.85 10.38 8.21
C ASN A 128 -14.35 10.11 8.26
N VAL A 129 -13.68 10.19 7.13
CA VAL A 129 -12.27 9.81 7.00
C VAL A 129 -11.37 11.04 7.03
N CYS A 130 -11.39 11.85 6.00
CA CYS A 130 -10.69 13.14 5.91
C CYS A 130 -11.34 14.01 4.84
N GLU A 131 -11.10 15.32 4.92
CA GLU A 131 -11.57 16.27 3.93
C GLU A 131 -10.71 16.30 2.67
N ASN A 132 -11.29 16.80 1.56
CA ASN A 132 -10.58 17.07 0.31
C ASN A 132 -9.92 15.84 -0.32
N ILE A 133 -10.58 14.67 -0.24
CA ILE A 133 -10.11 13.45 -0.89
C ILE A 133 -10.13 13.67 -2.41
N PRO A 134 -9.00 13.47 -3.13
CA PRO A 134 -8.98 13.55 -4.59
C PRO A 134 -9.95 12.56 -5.23
N SER A 135 -10.63 12.98 -6.31
CA SER A 135 -11.67 12.17 -6.98
C SER A 135 -11.16 10.84 -7.55
N ASN A 136 -9.86 10.74 -7.82
CA ASN A 136 -9.21 9.52 -8.29
C ASN A 136 -8.69 8.62 -7.17
N TRP A 137 -8.96 8.96 -5.89
CA TRP A 137 -8.66 8.12 -4.75
C TRP A 137 -9.90 7.36 -4.31
N LYS A 138 -9.73 6.08 -4.04
CA LYS A 138 -10.78 5.23 -3.50
C LYS A 138 -10.41 4.80 -2.08
N TYR A 139 -11.23 5.20 -1.12
CA TYR A 139 -11.07 4.78 0.27
C TYR A 139 -11.25 3.27 0.43
N LEU A 140 -10.35 2.65 1.18
CA LEU A 140 -10.37 1.22 1.50
C LEU A 140 -10.86 0.96 2.92
N ALA A 141 -10.10 1.37 3.91
CA ALA A 141 -10.41 1.23 5.33
C ALA A 141 -9.49 2.12 6.17
N SER A 142 -9.75 2.22 7.45
CA SER A 142 -8.92 2.89 8.45
C SER A 142 -8.37 1.88 9.44
N PHE A 143 -7.10 2.02 9.75
CA PHE A 143 -6.44 1.34 10.85
C PHE A 143 -6.63 2.20 12.11
N VAL A 144 -7.22 1.61 13.16
CA VAL A 144 -7.59 2.26 14.41
C VAL A 144 -7.09 1.46 15.60
#